data_bb75fc0e6bb7cc9c5bbd6a363aef824f
#
_entry.id   bb75fc0e6bb7cc9c5bbd6a363aef824f
#
_cell.length_a   1.000
_cell.length_b   1.000
_cell.length_c   1.000
_cell.angle_alpha   90.00
_cell.angle_beta   90.00
_cell.angle_gamma   90.00
#
_symmetry.space_group_name_H-M   'P 1'
#
loop_
_entity.id
_entity.type
_entity.pdbx_description
1 polymer ?
#
loop_
_entity_poly.entity_id
_entity_poly.type
_entity_poly.pdbx_seq_one_letter_code
_entity_poly.pdbx_strand_id
1 'polypeptide(L)'
;MASVSRRQFLKLSAAGLSASSLAILGFSPNEVLAEVRQYKLARATETRNTCPYCSVGCGILMYSLGDKAKNAPAEIIHIEGDPDHPVNRGTLCPKGAGLLDFVHSPNRLKYPEYRAPGSDKFVRISWDDAFDRIARLMKDDRDKNFIAKNNDGVTVNRWLTTGFLAASGTTNETAWCTYKVVRSTGILAFDNQARV
;
A
#
# COMPACT_ATOMS: atom_id res chain seq x y z
N MET A 1 24.16 -24.13 -29.95
CA MET A 1 24.29 -24.61 -28.55
C MET A 1 23.00 -24.28 -27.82
N ALA A 2 22.24 -25.27 -27.36
CA ALA A 2 20.99 -25.02 -26.64
C ALA A 2 21.30 -24.47 -25.25
N SER A 3 20.79 -23.29 -24.92
CA SER A 3 20.96 -22.68 -23.61
C SER A 3 20.04 -23.37 -22.60
N VAL A 4 20.62 -24.00 -21.59
CA VAL A 4 19.89 -24.63 -20.50
C VAL A 4 19.51 -23.54 -19.50
N SER A 5 18.21 -23.37 -19.20
CA SER A 5 17.76 -22.41 -18.20
C SER A 5 18.18 -22.83 -16.79
N ARG A 6 18.34 -21.86 -15.86
CA ARG A 6 18.69 -22.15 -14.44
C ARG A 6 17.77 -23.19 -13.80
N ARG A 7 16.48 -23.15 -14.13
CA ARG A 7 15.49 -24.11 -13.64
C ARG A 7 15.68 -25.52 -14.22
N GLN A 8 16.06 -25.63 -15.49
CA GLN A 8 16.39 -26.92 -16.12
C GLN A 8 17.70 -27.49 -15.57
N PHE A 9 18.70 -26.63 -15.35
CA PHE A 9 19.95 -27.03 -14.69
C PHE A 9 19.69 -27.59 -13.29
N LEU A 10 18.90 -26.92 -12.45
CA LEU A 10 18.54 -27.38 -11.11
C LEU A 10 17.74 -28.71 -11.14
N LYS A 11 16.84 -28.87 -12.09
CA LYS A 11 16.10 -30.13 -12.26
C LYS A 11 16.98 -31.27 -12.72
N LEU A 12 17.94 -31.00 -13.62
CA LEU A 12 18.90 -32.01 -14.11
C LEU A 12 19.90 -32.41 -13.02
N SER A 13 20.39 -31.44 -12.24
CA SER A 13 21.27 -31.74 -11.10
C SER A 13 20.55 -32.48 -9.98
N ALA A 14 19.29 -32.20 -9.70
CA ALA A 14 18.48 -32.92 -8.72
C ALA A 14 18.09 -34.34 -9.17
N ALA A 15 17.93 -34.58 -10.49
CA ALA A 15 17.62 -35.89 -11.06
C ALA A 15 18.85 -36.77 -11.25
N GLY A 16 20.04 -36.17 -11.37
CA GLY A 16 21.30 -36.89 -11.63
C GLY A 16 22.06 -37.42 -10.41
N LEU A 17 21.73 -36.89 -9.23
CA LEU A 17 22.37 -37.31 -7.97
C LEU A 17 21.38 -38.14 -7.14
N SER A 18 21.43 -39.45 -7.31
CA SER A 18 20.69 -40.33 -6.38
C SER A 18 21.31 -40.21 -4.97
N ALA A 19 20.51 -40.48 -3.93
CA ALA A 19 20.96 -40.44 -2.53
C ALA A 19 22.21 -41.29 -2.30
N SER A 20 22.39 -42.36 -3.09
CA SER A 20 23.58 -43.23 -3.08
C SER A 20 24.83 -42.52 -3.61
N SER A 21 24.74 -41.66 -4.60
CA SER A 21 25.89 -40.90 -5.14
C SER A 21 26.38 -39.82 -4.18
N LEU A 22 25.49 -39.21 -3.41
CA LEU A 22 25.84 -38.25 -2.37
C LEU A 22 26.50 -38.90 -1.16
N ALA A 23 26.05 -40.10 -0.78
CA ALA A 23 26.68 -40.87 0.29
C ALA A 23 28.12 -41.30 -0.05
N ILE A 24 28.42 -41.60 -1.33
CA ILE A 24 29.78 -41.93 -1.81
C ILE A 24 30.71 -40.70 -1.72
N LEU A 25 30.16 -39.50 -1.82
CA LEU A 25 30.89 -38.23 -1.67
C LEU A 25 31.01 -37.76 -0.21
N GLY A 26 30.59 -38.60 0.77
CA GLY A 26 30.67 -38.29 2.19
C GLY A 26 29.59 -37.35 2.73
N PHE A 27 28.55 -37.10 1.96
CA PHE A 27 27.39 -36.33 2.43
C PHE A 27 26.35 -37.25 3.08
N SER A 28 26.03 -37.01 4.34
CA SER A 28 24.90 -37.67 5.00
C SER A 28 23.59 -37.09 4.48
N PRO A 29 22.68 -37.91 3.89
CA PRO A 29 21.39 -37.41 3.43
C PRO A 29 20.56 -36.77 4.53
N ASN A 30 20.70 -37.18 5.76
CA ASN A 30 20.00 -36.63 6.91
C ASN A 30 20.53 -35.25 7.33
N GLU A 31 21.82 -35.00 7.21
CA GLU A 31 22.43 -33.70 7.48
C GLU A 31 22.07 -32.69 6.39
N VAL A 32 22.07 -33.09 5.13
CA VAL A 32 21.64 -32.24 3.99
C VAL A 32 20.16 -31.89 4.09
N LEU A 33 19.31 -32.80 4.52
CA LEU A 33 17.90 -32.55 4.73
C LEU A 33 17.61 -31.63 5.94
N ALA A 34 18.46 -31.67 6.97
CA ALA A 34 18.35 -30.81 8.15
C ALA A 34 18.74 -29.35 7.85
N GLU A 35 19.63 -29.12 6.87
CA GLU A 35 20.06 -27.77 6.48
C GLU A 35 19.20 -27.10 5.39
N VAL A 36 18.23 -27.79 4.79
CA VAL A 36 17.29 -27.16 3.87
C VAL A 36 16.42 -26.21 4.68
N ARG A 37 16.84 -24.97 4.77
CA ARG A 37 16.02 -23.89 5.33
C ARG A 37 14.69 -23.88 4.59
N GLN A 38 13.60 -24.08 5.32
CA GLN A 38 12.27 -23.96 4.73
C GLN A 38 12.17 -22.60 4.04
N TYR A 39 11.71 -22.61 2.79
CA TYR A 39 11.49 -21.38 2.05
C TYR A 39 10.64 -20.43 2.88
N LYS A 40 11.14 -19.21 3.10
CA LYS A 40 10.55 -18.20 4.00
C LYS A 40 9.03 -18.04 3.82
N LEU A 41 8.55 -18.16 2.57
CA LEU A 41 7.17 -17.95 2.21
C LEU A 41 6.31 -19.23 2.20
N ALA A 42 6.89 -20.42 2.48
CA ALA A 42 6.16 -21.69 2.38
C ALA A 42 4.93 -21.80 3.28
N ARG A 43 4.90 -21.03 4.38
CA ARG A 43 3.77 -20.98 5.32
C ARG A 43 3.06 -19.64 5.34
N ALA A 44 3.43 -18.71 4.46
CA ALA A 44 2.84 -17.39 4.41
C ALA A 44 1.51 -17.43 3.65
N THR A 45 0.59 -16.60 4.11
CA THR A 45 -0.65 -16.31 3.36
C THR A 45 -0.34 -15.23 2.34
N GLU A 46 -0.60 -15.51 1.07
CA GLU A 46 -0.49 -14.55 -0.01
C GLU A 46 -1.78 -13.72 -0.13
N THR A 47 -1.61 -12.42 -0.27
CA THR A 47 -2.71 -11.47 -0.52
C THR A 47 -2.34 -10.52 -1.62
N ARG A 48 -3.17 -10.40 -2.64
CA ARG A 48 -3.01 -9.44 -3.74
C ARG A 48 -3.47 -8.05 -3.32
N ASN A 49 -2.71 -7.03 -3.71
CA ASN A 49 -3.04 -5.63 -3.45
C ASN A 49 -2.47 -4.73 -4.55
N THR A 50 -2.75 -3.44 -4.45
CA THR A 50 -2.22 -2.42 -5.35
C THR A 50 -1.23 -1.53 -4.61
N CYS A 51 -0.13 -1.20 -5.28
CA CYS A 51 0.87 -0.26 -4.75
C CYS A 51 0.25 1.12 -4.50
N PRO A 52 0.44 1.73 -3.30
CA PRO A 52 -0.22 2.98 -2.92
C PRO A 52 0.45 4.24 -3.47
N TYR A 53 1.60 4.15 -4.15
CA TYR A 53 2.42 5.32 -4.43
C TYR A 53 1.95 6.19 -5.59
N CYS A 54 1.53 5.61 -6.69
CA CYS A 54 1.18 6.42 -7.86
C CYS A 54 0.10 5.76 -8.71
N SER A 55 -0.40 6.53 -9.68
CA SER A 55 -1.49 6.12 -10.58
C SER A 55 -1.13 5.04 -11.59
N VAL A 56 0.13 4.57 -11.64
CA VAL A 56 0.50 3.37 -12.40
C VAL A 56 -0.28 2.15 -11.91
N GLY A 57 -0.56 2.08 -10.60
CA GLY A 57 -1.41 1.04 -10.03
C GLY A 57 -0.78 -0.36 -10.12
N CYS A 58 0.54 -0.47 -9.88
CA CYS A 58 1.23 -1.76 -9.89
C CYS A 58 0.59 -2.76 -8.93
N GLY A 59 0.35 -3.99 -9.41
CA GLY A 59 -0.07 -5.10 -8.55
C GLY A 59 1.08 -5.59 -7.69
N ILE A 60 0.79 -5.89 -6.45
CA ILE A 60 1.73 -6.44 -5.47
C ILE A 60 1.17 -7.69 -4.81
N LEU A 61 2.06 -8.61 -4.46
CA LEU A 61 1.81 -9.76 -3.60
C LEU A 61 2.35 -9.46 -2.22
N MET A 62 1.49 -9.53 -1.21
CA MET A 62 1.87 -9.40 0.20
C MET A 62 1.82 -10.76 0.86
N TYR A 63 2.89 -11.15 1.51
CA TYR A 63 3.00 -12.39 2.25
C TYR A 63 2.98 -12.10 3.74
N SER A 64 2.04 -12.71 4.45
CA SER A 64 1.92 -12.55 5.90
C SER A 64 2.04 -13.86 6.64
N LEU A 65 2.67 -13.82 7.81
CA LEU A 65 2.67 -14.89 8.79
C LEU A 65 1.85 -14.48 10.00
N GLY A 66 1.05 -15.39 10.49
CA GLY A 66 0.25 -15.23 11.69
C GLY A 66 -0.68 -16.42 11.85
N ASP A 67 -1.11 -16.66 13.07
CA ASP A 67 -2.02 -17.76 13.38
C ASP A 67 -3.03 -17.28 14.44
N LYS A 68 -4.23 -16.99 13.97
CA LYS A 68 -5.33 -16.54 14.83
C LYS A 68 -5.70 -17.56 15.91
N ALA A 69 -5.56 -18.86 15.60
CA ALA A 69 -5.85 -19.92 16.57
C ALA A 69 -4.84 -19.93 17.73
N LYS A 70 -3.65 -19.37 17.53
CA LYS A 70 -2.59 -19.23 18.54
C LYS A 70 -2.45 -17.80 19.06
N ASN A 71 -3.42 -16.91 18.78
CA ASN A 71 -3.36 -15.48 19.12
C ASN A 71 -2.11 -14.76 18.56
N ALA A 72 -1.50 -15.28 17.51
CA ALA A 72 -0.37 -14.66 16.82
C ALA A 72 -0.91 -13.69 15.75
N PRO A 73 -0.73 -12.37 15.90
CA PRO A 73 -1.18 -11.41 14.91
C PRO A 73 -0.47 -11.63 13.58
N ALA A 74 -1.19 -11.43 12.48
CA ALA A 74 -0.60 -11.52 11.15
C ALA A 74 0.36 -10.35 10.92
N GLU A 75 1.57 -10.66 10.50
CA GLU A 75 2.61 -9.69 10.16
C GLU A 75 3.03 -9.88 8.71
N ILE A 76 3.15 -8.78 7.95
CA ILE A 76 3.65 -8.82 6.57
C ILE A 76 5.17 -9.04 6.63
N ILE A 77 5.63 -10.13 6.01
CA ILE A 77 7.04 -10.53 6.04
C ILE A 77 7.75 -10.34 4.70
N HIS A 78 6.99 -10.14 3.62
CA HIS A 78 7.52 -9.93 2.28
C HIS A 78 6.49 -9.26 1.38
N ILE A 79 6.96 -8.39 0.47
CA ILE A 79 6.16 -7.77 -0.59
C ILE A 79 6.95 -7.84 -1.88
N GLU A 80 6.30 -8.26 -2.96
CA GLU A 80 6.88 -8.29 -4.31
C GLU A 80 5.84 -7.88 -5.36
N GLY A 81 6.28 -7.70 -6.60
CA GLY A 81 5.38 -7.40 -7.72
C GLY A 81 4.59 -8.64 -8.14
N ASP A 82 3.31 -8.46 -8.42
CA ASP A 82 2.44 -9.52 -8.92
C ASP A 82 2.77 -9.83 -10.40
N PRO A 83 3.29 -11.03 -10.72
CA PRO A 83 3.65 -11.39 -12.09
C PRO A 83 2.45 -11.54 -13.02
N ASP A 84 1.25 -11.78 -12.46
CA ASP A 84 0.02 -11.93 -13.22
C ASP A 84 -0.65 -10.58 -13.49
N HIS A 85 -0.19 -9.50 -12.84
CA HIS A 85 -0.82 -8.19 -12.99
C HIS A 85 -0.49 -7.58 -14.37
N PRO A 86 -1.50 -7.13 -15.15
CA PRO A 86 -1.31 -6.72 -16.54
C PRO A 86 -0.42 -5.48 -16.73
N VAL A 87 -0.34 -4.60 -15.70
CA VAL A 87 0.41 -3.35 -15.79
C VAL A 87 1.91 -3.57 -15.55
N ASN A 88 2.27 -4.15 -14.41
CA ASN A 88 3.68 -4.26 -13.99
C ASN A 88 4.31 -5.63 -14.18
N ARG A 89 3.54 -6.69 -14.36
CA ARG A 89 4.01 -8.06 -14.66
C ARG A 89 5.15 -8.51 -13.74
N GLY A 90 5.01 -8.25 -12.45
CA GLY A 90 5.99 -8.58 -11.42
C GLY A 90 7.11 -7.55 -11.22
N THR A 91 7.21 -6.51 -12.06
CA THR A 91 8.24 -5.48 -11.86
C THR A 91 7.76 -4.40 -10.88
N LEU A 92 8.69 -3.86 -10.09
CA LEU A 92 8.45 -2.74 -9.19
C LEU A 92 9.57 -1.70 -9.32
N CYS A 93 9.21 -0.43 -9.19
CA CYS A 93 10.19 0.63 -9.00
C CYS A 93 10.78 0.57 -7.56
N PRO A 94 11.86 1.30 -7.25
CA PRO A 94 12.47 1.28 -5.91
C PRO A 94 11.50 1.58 -4.76
N LYS A 95 10.49 2.44 -4.97
CA LYS A 95 9.47 2.73 -3.95
C LYS A 95 8.58 1.52 -3.68
N GLY A 96 8.13 0.84 -4.74
CA GLY A 96 7.32 -0.38 -4.62
C GLY A 96 8.10 -1.52 -4.00
N ALA A 97 9.38 -1.68 -4.37
CA ALA A 97 10.27 -2.71 -3.79
C ALA A 97 10.54 -2.45 -2.30
N GLY A 98 10.57 -1.19 -1.85
CA GLY A 98 10.79 -0.80 -0.44
C GLY A 98 9.51 -0.73 0.40
N LEU A 99 8.36 -1.22 -0.07
CA LEU A 99 7.09 -1.11 0.65
C LEU A 99 7.10 -1.84 2.01
N LEU A 100 7.83 -2.93 2.13
CA LEU A 100 7.94 -3.67 3.40
C LEU A 100 8.53 -2.78 4.50
N ASP A 101 9.64 -2.10 4.20
CA ASP A 101 10.30 -1.19 5.14
C ASP A 101 9.41 0.02 5.45
N PHE A 102 8.67 0.52 4.46
CA PHE A 102 7.71 1.59 4.66
C PHE A 102 6.58 1.18 5.62
N VAL A 103 6.01 -0.02 5.46
CA VAL A 103 4.93 -0.51 6.33
C VAL A 103 5.40 -0.67 7.78
N HIS A 104 6.63 -1.15 7.98
CA HIS A 104 7.21 -1.41 9.30
C HIS A 104 8.00 -0.22 9.87
N SER A 105 8.10 0.90 9.15
CA SER A 105 8.84 2.06 9.61
C SER A 105 8.35 2.57 10.98
N PRO A 106 9.22 2.71 11.97
CA PRO A 106 8.87 3.28 13.26
C PRO A 106 8.44 4.75 13.17
N ASN A 107 8.88 5.46 12.11
CA ASN A 107 8.55 6.85 11.87
C ASN A 107 7.18 7.05 11.20
N ARG A 108 6.49 5.96 10.84
CA ARG A 108 5.17 6.06 10.23
C ARG A 108 4.15 6.56 11.24
N LEU A 109 3.46 7.66 10.94
CA LEU A 109 2.33 8.15 11.73
C LEU A 109 1.17 7.16 11.64
N LYS A 110 0.71 6.69 12.80
CA LYS A 110 -0.38 5.71 12.92
C LYS A 110 -1.67 6.32 13.49
N TYR A 111 -1.55 7.53 14.04
CA TYR A 111 -2.65 8.21 14.72
C TYR A 111 -2.63 9.68 14.35
N PRO A 112 -3.81 10.34 14.34
CA PRO A 112 -3.87 11.76 14.11
C PRO A 112 -3.26 12.56 15.25
N GLU A 113 -2.67 13.69 14.91
CA GLU A 113 -2.11 14.65 15.85
C GLU A 113 -2.75 16.02 15.61
N TYR A 114 -3.06 16.69 16.68
CA TYR A 114 -3.66 18.02 16.68
C TYR A 114 -2.70 19.03 17.29
N ARG A 115 -2.52 20.16 16.62
CA ARG A 115 -1.83 21.33 17.15
C ARG A 115 -2.84 22.44 17.37
N ALA A 116 -3.03 22.84 18.64
CA ALA A 116 -3.94 23.93 18.97
C ALA A 116 -3.44 25.27 18.42
N PRO A 117 -4.33 26.22 18.12
CA PRO A 117 -3.94 27.58 17.73
C PRO A 117 -2.99 28.18 18.78
N GLY A 118 -1.87 28.76 18.32
CA GLY A 118 -0.83 29.35 19.19
C GLY A 118 0.10 28.34 19.88
N SER A 119 -0.13 27.02 19.71
CA SER A 119 0.77 25.98 20.23
C SER A 119 1.88 25.65 19.25
N ASP A 120 3.06 25.32 19.76
CA ASP A 120 4.20 24.75 19.02
C ASP A 120 4.22 23.22 19.01
N LYS A 121 3.31 22.57 19.77
CA LYS A 121 3.30 21.12 20.00
C LYS A 121 2.13 20.43 19.32
N PHE A 122 2.43 19.30 18.68
CA PHE A 122 1.43 18.35 18.24
C PHE A 122 1.08 17.38 19.38
N VAL A 123 -0.20 17.13 19.58
CA VAL A 123 -0.73 16.20 20.59
C VAL A 123 -1.54 15.14 19.88
N ARG A 124 -1.26 13.88 20.17
CA ARG A 124 -2.03 12.75 19.66
C ARG A 124 -3.47 12.83 20.12
N ILE A 125 -4.40 12.64 19.19
CA ILE A 125 -5.84 12.55 19.44
C ILE A 125 -6.40 11.23 18.90
N SER A 126 -7.63 10.90 19.25
CA SER A 126 -8.35 9.76 18.65
C SER A 126 -8.75 10.06 17.20
N TRP A 127 -9.03 9.01 16.42
CA TRP A 127 -9.60 9.16 15.08
C TRP A 127 -10.99 9.80 15.12
N ASP A 128 -11.81 9.44 16.11
CA ASP A 128 -13.16 10.02 16.27
C ASP A 128 -13.09 11.52 16.57
N ASP A 129 -12.21 11.96 17.49
CA ASP A 129 -11.98 13.38 17.75
C ASP A 129 -11.50 14.12 16.51
N ALA A 130 -10.62 13.51 15.70
CA ALA A 130 -10.12 14.13 14.49
C ALA A 130 -11.24 14.31 13.46
N PHE A 131 -12.04 13.27 13.21
CA PHE A 131 -13.16 13.32 12.29
C PHE A 131 -14.23 14.32 12.73
N ASP A 132 -14.59 14.33 14.00
CA ASP A 132 -15.57 15.27 14.55
C ASP A 132 -15.13 16.73 14.38
N ARG A 133 -13.87 17.04 14.68
CA ARG A 133 -13.32 18.39 14.51
C ARG A 133 -13.32 18.83 13.05
N ILE A 134 -12.85 17.98 12.15
CA ILE A 134 -12.83 18.28 10.71
C ILE A 134 -14.24 18.45 10.18
N ALA A 135 -15.15 17.53 10.51
CA ALA A 135 -16.53 17.58 10.05
C ALA A 135 -17.26 18.84 10.52
N ARG A 136 -17.08 19.25 11.80
CA ARG A 136 -17.66 20.50 12.33
C ARG A 136 -17.13 21.73 11.60
N LEU A 137 -15.81 21.84 11.44
CA LEU A 137 -15.20 22.97 10.72
C LEU A 137 -15.71 23.06 9.28
N MET A 138 -15.76 21.94 8.57
CA MET A 138 -16.29 21.90 7.21
C MET A 138 -17.78 22.25 7.15
N LYS A 139 -18.58 21.72 8.07
CA LYS A 139 -20.01 21.99 8.14
C LYS A 139 -20.27 23.46 8.44
N ASP A 140 -19.63 24.02 9.45
CA ASP A 140 -19.81 25.40 9.88
C ASP A 140 -19.43 26.39 8.78
N ASP A 141 -18.33 26.13 8.05
CA ASP A 141 -17.92 26.98 6.94
C ASP A 141 -18.88 26.83 5.74
N ARG A 142 -19.26 25.59 5.42
CA ARG A 142 -20.17 25.32 4.32
C ARG A 142 -21.55 25.91 4.56
N ASP A 143 -22.11 25.75 5.74
CA ASP A 143 -23.48 26.29 6.07
C ASP A 143 -23.54 27.83 5.95
N LYS A 144 -22.40 28.50 6.21
CA LYS A 144 -22.30 29.97 6.10
C LYS A 144 -22.04 30.44 4.67
N ASN A 145 -21.34 29.69 3.87
CA ASN A 145 -20.73 30.16 2.63
C ASN A 145 -21.16 29.39 1.37
N PHE A 146 -22.06 28.41 1.50
CA PHE A 146 -22.57 27.67 0.35
C PHE A 146 -23.53 28.50 -0.47
N ILE A 147 -23.31 28.61 -1.76
CA ILE A 147 -24.10 29.37 -2.71
C ILE A 147 -24.86 28.38 -3.59
N ALA A 148 -26.16 28.23 -3.34
CA ALA A 148 -27.03 27.38 -4.13
C ALA A 148 -27.36 27.98 -5.52
N LYS A 149 -27.63 29.28 -5.55
CA LYS A 149 -27.93 30.03 -6.78
C LYS A 149 -27.09 31.30 -6.85
N ASN A 150 -26.71 31.71 -8.06
CA ASN A 150 -26.05 32.99 -8.31
C ASN A 150 -27.06 34.16 -8.33
N ASN A 151 -26.58 35.38 -8.57
CA ASN A 151 -27.40 36.58 -8.63
C ASN A 151 -28.44 36.56 -9.76
N ASP A 152 -28.18 35.76 -10.81
CA ASP A 152 -29.11 35.62 -11.97
C ASP A 152 -30.11 34.47 -11.75
N GLY A 153 -30.16 33.87 -10.56
CA GLY A 153 -31.07 32.79 -10.23
C GLY A 153 -30.64 31.39 -10.74
N VAL A 154 -29.48 31.30 -11.38
CA VAL A 154 -28.96 30.04 -11.92
C VAL A 154 -28.43 29.19 -10.77
N THR A 155 -28.78 27.89 -10.74
CA THR A 155 -28.28 26.94 -9.76
C THR A 155 -26.78 26.64 -9.98
N VAL A 156 -25.95 26.97 -9.00
CA VAL A 156 -24.49 26.83 -9.07
C VAL A 156 -23.91 25.84 -8.04
N ASN A 157 -24.60 25.63 -6.92
CA ASN A 157 -24.22 24.68 -5.85
C ASN A 157 -22.73 24.73 -5.52
N ARG A 158 -22.19 25.92 -5.22
CA ARG A 158 -20.75 26.12 -5.03
C ARG A 158 -20.39 26.50 -3.61
N TRP A 159 -19.23 26.01 -3.18
CA TRP A 159 -18.58 26.34 -1.92
C TRP A 159 -17.14 26.77 -2.22
N LEU A 160 -16.80 28.04 -1.98
CA LEU A 160 -15.56 28.68 -2.43
C LEU A 160 -14.56 28.97 -1.30
N THR A 161 -15.00 28.94 -0.05
CA THR A 161 -14.18 29.29 1.11
C THR A 161 -13.27 28.15 1.57
N THR A 162 -13.55 26.94 1.12
CA THR A 162 -12.72 25.76 1.37
C THR A 162 -12.21 25.19 0.05
N GLY A 163 -10.91 24.90 0.00
CA GLY A 163 -10.26 24.22 -1.12
C GLY A 163 -9.75 22.83 -0.74
N PHE A 164 -9.45 22.01 -1.73
CA PHE A 164 -8.87 20.69 -1.57
C PHE A 164 -7.62 20.56 -2.43
N LEU A 165 -6.49 20.28 -1.77
CA LEU A 165 -5.23 19.98 -2.44
C LEU A 165 -4.96 18.47 -2.39
N ALA A 166 -5.02 17.84 -3.56
CA ALA A 166 -4.76 16.42 -3.73
C ALA A 166 -3.27 16.13 -3.97
N ALA A 167 -2.93 14.86 -4.03
CA ALA A 167 -1.60 14.40 -4.39
C ALA A 167 -1.63 13.55 -5.68
N SER A 168 -0.51 13.50 -6.40
CA SER A 168 -0.28 12.54 -7.49
C SER A 168 0.13 11.15 -6.97
N GLY A 169 0.56 11.05 -5.72
CA GLY A 169 0.93 9.82 -5.04
C GLY A 169 -0.29 9.03 -4.57
N THR A 170 -1.13 8.59 -5.52
CA THR A 170 -2.35 7.82 -5.25
C THR A 170 -2.75 6.98 -6.47
N THR A 171 -3.55 5.95 -6.26
CA THR A 171 -4.11 5.16 -7.36
C THR A 171 -5.18 5.97 -8.11
N ASN A 172 -5.45 5.60 -9.38
CA ASN A 172 -6.47 6.24 -10.20
C ASN A 172 -7.86 6.20 -9.56
N GLU A 173 -8.23 5.05 -8.99
CA GLU A 173 -9.52 4.85 -8.33
C GLU A 173 -9.68 5.76 -7.11
N THR A 174 -8.63 5.89 -6.30
CA THR A 174 -8.62 6.78 -5.13
C THR A 174 -8.75 8.24 -5.57
N ALA A 175 -7.99 8.67 -6.59
CA ALA A 175 -8.03 10.02 -7.12
C ALA A 175 -9.43 10.36 -7.68
N TRP A 176 -10.02 9.44 -8.44
CA TRP A 176 -11.36 9.60 -9.00
C TRP A 176 -12.45 9.67 -7.93
N CYS A 177 -12.41 8.78 -6.94
CA CYS A 177 -13.35 8.78 -5.82
C CYS A 177 -13.22 10.08 -5.01
N THR A 178 -12.01 10.50 -4.68
CA THR A 178 -11.73 11.75 -3.99
C THR A 178 -12.29 12.95 -4.74
N TYR A 179 -12.02 13.04 -6.03
CA TYR A 179 -12.56 14.12 -6.86
C TYR A 179 -14.10 14.19 -6.82
N LYS A 180 -14.76 13.05 -6.98
CA LYS A 180 -16.23 12.97 -6.91
C LYS A 180 -16.77 13.41 -5.55
N VAL A 181 -16.19 12.90 -4.45
CA VAL A 181 -16.64 13.26 -3.09
C VAL A 181 -16.44 14.76 -2.85
N VAL A 182 -15.27 15.31 -3.17
CA VAL A 182 -14.97 16.72 -2.98
C VAL A 182 -15.93 17.59 -3.79
N ARG A 183 -16.16 17.26 -5.06
CA ARG A 183 -17.10 17.98 -5.93
C ARG A 183 -18.54 17.89 -5.45
N SER A 184 -18.97 16.75 -4.89
CA SER A 184 -20.32 16.58 -4.37
C SER A 184 -20.64 17.49 -3.17
N THR A 185 -19.61 17.94 -2.44
CA THR A 185 -19.78 18.92 -1.35
C THR A 185 -19.92 20.36 -1.84
N GLY A 186 -19.66 20.63 -3.13
CA GLY A 186 -19.69 21.95 -3.74
C GLY A 186 -18.34 22.66 -3.83
N ILE A 187 -17.25 22.04 -3.37
CA ILE A 187 -15.90 22.61 -3.45
C ILE A 187 -15.48 22.71 -4.92
N LEU A 188 -15.10 23.92 -5.37
CA LEU A 188 -14.57 24.19 -6.71
C LEU A 188 -13.06 24.31 -6.73
N ALA A 189 -12.44 24.81 -5.68
CA ALA A 189 -11.00 24.93 -5.56
C ALA A 189 -10.40 23.56 -5.28
N PHE A 190 -10.16 22.79 -6.34
CA PHE A 190 -9.56 21.47 -6.32
C PHE A 190 -8.34 21.44 -7.23
N ASP A 191 -7.20 21.14 -6.65
CA ASP A 191 -5.94 21.01 -7.39
C ASP A 191 -5.06 19.90 -6.83
N ASN A 192 -3.95 19.59 -7.52
CA ASN A 192 -2.94 18.69 -7.02
C ASN A 192 -1.53 19.20 -7.31
N GLN A 193 -0.56 18.71 -6.53
CA GLN A 193 0.83 19.18 -6.61
C GLN A 193 1.51 18.88 -7.96
N ALA A 194 1.04 17.93 -8.74
CA ALA A 194 1.63 17.57 -10.04
C ALA A 194 1.14 18.45 -11.19
N ARG A 195 0.23 19.37 -10.92
CA ARG A 195 -0.36 20.25 -11.94
C ARG A 195 0.37 21.59 -12.08
N VAL A 196 1.34 21.84 -11.24
CA VAL A 196 2.16 23.06 -11.25
C VAL A 196 3.21 23.00 -12.35
#